data_04c0d12504cd60960af223c22787f3d9
#
_entry.id   04c0d12504cd60960af223c22787f3d9
#
_cell.length_a   1.000
_cell.length_b   1.000
_cell.length_c   1.000
_cell.angle_alpha   90.00
_cell.angle_beta   90.00
_cell.angle_gamma   90.00
#
_symmetry.space_group_name_H-M   'P 1'
#
loop_
_entity.id
_entity.type
_entity.pdbx_description
1 polymer ?
#
loop_
_entity_poly.entity_id
_entity_poly.type
_entity_poly.pdbx_seq_one_letter_code
_entity_poly.pdbx_strand_id
1 'polypeptide(L)'
;MLKLEIMRDSRVGAYGTSALIVSFMLRAGAIASLADPSFIAPALIAAEAGARATMPLFMRLVPPARQDGLSAEAGKPPQRAALIATVIGFIVLVVCLGFGGGLLAAMLVALAIVLLAWLCMSQIGGQTGDVLGAVEQVSEVLILLVAAAWL
;
A
#
# COMPACT_ATOMS: atom_id res chain seq x y z
N MET A 1 14.76 -17.20 -10.29
CA MET A 1 14.36 -18.41 -9.54
C MET A 1 14.76 -18.30 -8.07
N LEU A 2 16.03 -18.15 -7.70
CA LEU A 2 16.49 -18.07 -6.30
C LEU A 2 15.75 -17.05 -5.43
N LYS A 3 15.44 -15.84 -5.95
CA LYS A 3 14.73 -14.80 -5.18
C LYS A 3 13.31 -15.22 -4.79
N LEU A 4 12.59 -15.89 -5.67
CA LEU A 4 11.23 -16.38 -5.39
C LEU A 4 11.23 -17.55 -4.38
N GLU A 5 12.29 -18.35 -4.34
CA GLU A 5 12.48 -19.39 -3.32
C GLU A 5 12.76 -18.77 -1.95
N ILE A 6 13.61 -17.74 -1.89
CA ILE A 6 13.90 -17.01 -0.64
C ILE A 6 12.61 -16.36 -0.11
N MET A 7 11.74 -15.81 -0.98
CA MET A 7 10.46 -15.22 -0.58
C MET A 7 9.44 -16.25 -0.06
N ARG A 8 9.63 -17.55 -0.33
CA ARG A 8 8.82 -18.63 0.26
C ARG A 8 9.26 -19.03 1.68
N ASP A 9 10.47 -18.65 2.08
CA ASP A 9 10.96 -18.90 3.43
C ASP A 9 10.22 -17.97 4.40
N SER A 10 9.52 -18.55 5.38
CA SER A 10 8.78 -17.82 6.40
C SER A 10 9.68 -17.13 7.45
N ARG A 11 10.98 -17.35 7.39
CA ARG A 11 11.94 -16.73 8.31
C ARG A 11 12.17 -15.26 7.95
N VAL A 12 11.93 -14.38 8.91
CA VAL A 12 12.18 -12.96 8.76
C VAL A 12 13.65 -12.67 9.06
N GLY A 13 14.41 -12.29 8.04
CA GLY A 13 15.80 -11.87 8.20
C GLY A 13 15.94 -10.48 8.86
N ALA A 14 17.19 -10.08 9.18
CA ALA A 14 17.47 -8.81 9.85
C ALA A 14 16.86 -7.59 9.12
N TYR A 15 16.94 -7.53 7.79
CA TYR A 15 16.35 -6.45 7.00
C TYR A 15 14.81 -6.42 7.09
N GLY A 16 14.16 -7.59 7.05
CA GLY A 16 12.71 -7.70 7.21
C GLY A 16 12.26 -7.26 8.59
N THR A 17 12.98 -7.68 9.64
CA THR A 17 12.72 -7.26 11.02
C THR A 17 12.89 -5.74 11.17
N SER A 18 13.94 -5.17 10.60
CA SER A 18 14.15 -3.71 10.62
C SER A 18 13.02 -2.96 9.90
N ALA A 19 12.59 -3.46 8.74
CA ALA A 19 11.48 -2.87 7.99
C ALA A 19 10.16 -2.90 8.79
N LEU A 20 9.86 -4.00 9.49
CA LEU A 20 8.70 -4.11 10.37
C LEU A 20 8.75 -3.10 11.52
N ILE A 21 9.90 -2.99 12.19
CA ILE A 21 10.09 -2.04 13.29
C ILE A 21 9.88 -0.60 12.78
N VAL A 22 10.53 -0.22 11.68
CA VAL A 22 10.40 1.11 11.09
C VAL A 22 8.94 1.38 10.69
N SER A 23 8.28 0.43 10.03
CA SER A 23 6.87 0.55 9.64
C SER A 23 5.96 0.78 10.86
N PHE A 24 6.17 0.01 11.93
CA PHE A 24 5.42 0.17 13.18
C PHE A 24 5.68 1.53 13.84
N MET A 25 6.93 1.96 13.93
CA MET A 25 7.30 3.24 14.52
C MET A 25 6.72 4.43 13.74
N LEU A 26 6.73 4.37 12.40
CA LEU A 26 6.14 5.41 11.56
C LEU A 26 4.63 5.54 11.78
N ARG A 27 3.90 4.41 11.86
CA ARG A 27 2.46 4.42 12.16
C ARG A 27 2.17 4.94 13.55
N ALA A 28 2.86 4.40 14.56
CA ALA A 28 2.67 4.81 15.93
C ALA A 28 2.99 6.30 16.11
N GLY A 29 4.08 6.78 15.51
CA GLY A 29 4.48 8.20 15.52
C GLY A 29 3.47 9.09 14.81
N ALA A 30 2.98 8.68 13.63
CA ALA A 30 1.96 9.43 12.89
C ALA A 30 0.66 9.55 13.69
N ILE A 31 0.18 8.45 14.28
CA ILE A 31 -1.04 8.45 15.10
C ILE A 31 -0.83 9.31 16.38
N ALA A 32 0.32 9.16 17.03
CA ALA A 32 0.64 9.94 18.22
C ALA A 32 0.72 11.45 17.95
N SER A 33 1.18 11.85 16.76
CA SER A 33 1.28 13.28 16.38
C SER A 33 -0.06 13.95 16.10
N LEU A 34 -1.11 13.18 15.78
CA LEU A 34 -2.47 13.70 15.57
C LEU A 34 -3.10 14.26 16.85
N ALA A 35 -2.65 13.81 18.04
CA ALA A 35 -3.00 14.30 19.37
C ALA A 35 -4.51 14.33 19.70
N ASP A 36 -5.38 14.75 18.77
CA ASP A 36 -6.82 14.83 18.96
C ASP A 36 -7.52 13.59 18.37
N PRO A 37 -8.32 12.87 19.19
CA PRO A 37 -9.09 11.70 18.71
C PRO A 37 -10.00 11.97 17.51
N SER A 38 -10.46 13.21 17.32
CA SER A 38 -11.31 13.60 16.19
C SER A 38 -10.58 13.49 14.83
N PHE A 39 -9.27 13.60 14.80
CA PHE A 39 -8.44 13.42 13.60
C PHE A 39 -7.95 11.99 13.42
N ILE A 40 -7.82 11.20 14.50
CA ILE A 40 -7.32 9.83 14.44
C ILE A 40 -8.24 8.92 13.62
N ALA A 41 -9.55 8.97 13.89
CA ALA A 41 -10.49 8.11 13.17
C ALA A 41 -10.54 8.40 11.66
N PRO A 42 -10.67 9.66 11.18
CA PRO A 42 -10.54 9.97 9.76
C PRO A 42 -9.21 9.53 9.14
N ALA A 43 -8.08 9.75 9.84
CA ALA A 43 -6.77 9.35 9.35
C ALA A 43 -6.65 7.82 9.16
N LEU A 44 -7.15 7.04 10.13
CA LEU A 44 -7.16 5.57 10.02
C LEU A 44 -8.09 5.10 8.90
N ILE A 45 -9.28 5.67 8.76
CA ILE A 45 -10.21 5.33 7.67
C ILE A 45 -9.58 5.64 6.31
N ALA A 46 -8.94 6.80 6.17
CA ALA A 46 -8.25 7.20 4.96
C ALA A 46 -7.11 6.23 4.62
N ALA A 47 -6.28 5.88 5.61
CA ALA A 47 -5.15 4.99 5.43
C ALA A 47 -5.58 3.59 5.01
N GLU A 48 -6.52 2.98 5.73
CA GLU A 48 -7.01 1.64 5.47
C GLU A 48 -7.74 1.52 4.12
N ALA A 49 -8.67 2.43 3.85
CA ALA A 49 -9.43 2.40 2.60
C ALA A 49 -8.56 2.78 1.40
N GLY A 50 -7.73 3.84 1.54
CA GLY A 50 -6.83 4.30 0.49
C GLY A 50 -5.80 3.25 0.12
N ALA A 51 -5.15 2.62 1.09
CA ALA A 51 -4.15 1.58 0.85
C ALA A 51 -4.76 0.36 0.13
N ARG A 52 -5.90 -0.15 0.60
CA ARG A 52 -6.57 -1.31 -0.03
C ARG A 52 -7.08 -1.02 -1.43
N ALA A 53 -7.49 0.20 -1.70
CA ALA A 53 -7.93 0.62 -3.04
C ALA A 53 -6.82 0.54 -4.10
N THR A 54 -5.55 0.53 -3.70
CA THR A 54 -4.41 0.41 -4.61
C THR A 54 -4.24 -1.00 -5.17
N MET A 55 -4.62 -2.04 -4.40
CA MET A 55 -4.33 -3.44 -4.73
C MET A 55 -4.92 -3.89 -6.08
N PRO A 56 -6.21 -3.66 -6.40
CA PRO A 56 -6.76 -4.06 -7.69
C PRO A 56 -6.10 -3.34 -8.87
N LEU A 57 -5.70 -2.09 -8.69
CA LEU A 57 -4.96 -1.34 -9.70
C LEU A 57 -3.57 -1.95 -9.92
N PHE A 58 -2.83 -2.22 -8.85
CA PHE A 58 -1.50 -2.81 -8.92
C PHE A 58 -1.52 -4.19 -9.60
N MET A 59 -2.48 -5.05 -9.25
CA MET A 59 -2.68 -6.37 -9.88
C MET A 59 -3.00 -6.28 -11.38
N ARG A 60 -3.53 -5.16 -11.84
CA ARG A 60 -3.75 -4.93 -13.27
C ARG A 60 -2.51 -4.46 -14.01
N LEU A 61 -1.68 -3.65 -13.34
CA LEU A 61 -0.46 -3.06 -13.92
C LEU A 61 0.69 -4.06 -13.97
N VAL A 62 0.78 -4.94 -12.98
CA VAL A 62 1.90 -5.87 -12.79
C VAL A 62 1.40 -7.31 -12.89
N PRO A 63 1.95 -8.12 -13.82
CA PRO A 63 1.57 -9.53 -13.93
C PRO A 63 2.07 -10.34 -12.72
N PRO A 64 1.46 -11.49 -12.41
CA PRO A 64 1.98 -12.38 -11.38
C PRO A 64 3.37 -12.92 -11.77
N ALA A 65 4.31 -12.93 -10.80
CA ALA A 65 5.66 -13.42 -10.98
C ALA A 65 5.75 -14.96 -11.02
N ARG A 66 4.71 -15.64 -10.56
CA ARG A 66 4.59 -17.11 -10.53
C ARG A 66 3.13 -17.51 -10.77
N GLN A 67 2.92 -18.76 -11.18
CA GLN A 67 1.58 -19.28 -11.49
C GLN A 67 0.87 -19.92 -10.29
N ASP A 68 1.54 -19.96 -9.13
CA ASP A 68 1.04 -20.51 -7.86
C ASP A 68 0.94 -19.42 -6.78
N GLY A 69 0.10 -19.69 -5.77
CA GLY A 69 -0.10 -18.81 -4.61
C GLY A 69 -1.25 -17.82 -4.76
N LEU A 70 -1.62 -17.20 -3.63
CA LEU A 70 -2.84 -16.39 -3.49
C LEU A 70 -3.00 -15.30 -4.55
N SER A 71 -1.93 -14.64 -4.94
CA SER A 71 -1.97 -13.59 -5.96
C SER A 71 -2.30 -14.14 -7.37
N ALA A 72 -1.76 -15.32 -7.73
CA ALA A 72 -2.04 -15.97 -9.00
C ALA A 72 -3.47 -16.55 -9.00
N GLU A 73 -3.90 -17.15 -7.90
CA GLU A 73 -5.25 -17.71 -7.72
C GLU A 73 -6.33 -16.62 -7.75
N ALA A 74 -6.06 -15.45 -7.15
CA ALA A 74 -6.97 -14.31 -7.18
C ALA A 74 -7.17 -13.77 -8.61
N GLY A 75 -6.19 -13.98 -9.49
CA GLY A 75 -6.22 -13.59 -10.89
C GLY A 75 -6.21 -12.07 -11.10
N LYS A 76 -6.44 -11.66 -12.34
CA LYS A 76 -6.47 -10.24 -12.71
C LYS A 76 -7.87 -9.66 -12.50
N PRO A 77 -8.05 -8.69 -11.59
CA PRO A 77 -9.38 -8.13 -11.33
C PRO A 77 -9.95 -7.44 -12.58
N PRO A 78 -11.29 -7.41 -12.75
CA PRO A 78 -11.93 -6.67 -13.83
C PRO A 78 -11.55 -5.19 -13.82
N GLN A 79 -11.42 -4.58 -14.99
CA GLN A 79 -11.03 -3.16 -15.09
C GLN A 79 -11.99 -2.24 -14.34
N ARG A 80 -13.30 -2.53 -14.44
CA ARG A 80 -14.33 -1.75 -13.75
C ARG A 80 -14.15 -1.82 -12.23
N ALA A 81 -13.85 -3.01 -11.68
CA ALA A 81 -13.64 -3.16 -10.24
C ALA A 81 -12.40 -2.38 -9.76
N ALA A 82 -11.29 -2.44 -10.50
CA ALA A 82 -10.10 -1.69 -10.17
C ALA A 82 -10.33 -0.17 -10.23
N LEU A 83 -11.04 0.31 -11.27
CA LEU A 83 -11.38 1.73 -11.38
C LEU A 83 -12.30 2.18 -10.24
N ILE A 84 -13.35 1.42 -9.95
CA ILE A 84 -14.28 1.74 -8.84
C ILE A 84 -13.52 1.78 -7.51
N ALA A 85 -12.67 0.81 -7.22
CA ALA A 85 -11.86 0.79 -6.00
C ALA A 85 -10.96 2.04 -5.90
N THR A 86 -10.26 2.40 -6.98
CA THR A 86 -9.41 3.61 -7.03
C THR A 86 -10.21 4.88 -6.80
N VAL A 87 -11.37 5.01 -7.43
CA VAL A 87 -12.26 6.19 -7.26
C VAL A 87 -12.79 6.27 -5.83
N ILE A 88 -13.25 5.15 -5.26
CA ILE A 88 -13.72 5.12 -3.86
C ILE A 88 -12.57 5.49 -2.92
N GLY A 89 -11.38 4.89 -3.10
CA GLY A 89 -10.21 5.22 -2.29
C GLY A 89 -9.87 6.71 -2.35
N PHE A 90 -9.86 7.31 -3.55
CA PHE A 90 -9.61 8.74 -3.71
C PHE A 90 -10.67 9.61 -3.03
N ILE A 91 -11.96 9.26 -3.17
CA ILE A 91 -13.04 9.98 -2.48
C ILE A 91 -12.85 9.92 -0.96
N VAL A 92 -12.53 8.74 -0.41
CA VAL A 92 -12.29 8.59 1.03
C VAL A 92 -11.11 9.44 1.50
N LEU A 93 -10.00 9.46 0.73
CA LEU A 93 -8.87 10.33 1.03
C LEU A 93 -9.27 11.80 1.10
N VAL A 94 -10.04 12.28 0.11
CA VAL A 94 -10.49 13.67 0.06
C VAL A 94 -11.48 14.00 1.18
N VAL A 95 -12.41 13.10 1.49
CA VAL A 95 -13.41 13.31 2.55
C VAL A 95 -12.74 13.33 3.93
N CYS A 96 -11.77 12.45 4.17
CA CYS A 96 -11.12 12.33 5.48
C CYS A 96 -10.01 13.36 5.70
N LEU A 97 -9.23 13.71 4.66
CA LEU A 97 -8.03 14.57 4.78
C LEU A 97 -8.24 15.97 4.15
N GLY A 98 -9.44 16.25 3.66
CA GLY A 98 -9.67 17.43 2.83
C GLY A 98 -9.06 17.31 1.44
N PHE A 99 -9.43 18.22 0.53
CA PHE A 99 -9.01 18.14 -0.88
C PHE A 99 -7.47 18.18 -1.04
N GLY A 100 -6.79 19.08 -0.35
CA GLY A 100 -5.32 19.23 -0.43
C GLY A 100 -4.58 18.01 0.12
N GLY A 101 -4.92 17.57 1.34
CA GLY A 101 -4.33 16.39 1.97
C GLY A 101 -4.63 15.11 1.18
N GLY A 102 -5.87 14.93 0.75
CA GLY A 102 -6.28 13.78 -0.06
C GLY A 102 -5.55 13.72 -1.41
N LEU A 103 -5.38 14.86 -2.09
CA LEU A 103 -4.63 14.92 -3.34
C LEU A 103 -3.14 14.61 -3.13
N LEU A 104 -2.51 15.19 -2.11
CA LEU A 104 -1.12 14.91 -1.77
C LEU A 104 -0.90 13.43 -1.46
N ALA A 105 -1.77 12.83 -0.63
CA ALA A 105 -1.71 11.41 -0.31
C ALA A 105 -1.86 10.54 -1.57
N ALA A 106 -2.82 10.84 -2.44
CA ALA A 106 -3.02 10.13 -3.70
C ALA A 106 -1.79 10.21 -4.62
N MET A 107 -1.14 11.38 -4.72
CA MET A 107 0.07 11.57 -5.53
C MET A 107 1.25 10.75 -4.98
N LEU A 108 1.48 10.77 -3.66
CA LEU A 108 2.56 10.01 -3.04
C LEU A 108 2.34 8.50 -3.16
N VAL A 109 1.11 8.04 -2.97
CA VAL A 109 0.72 6.64 -3.17
C VAL A 109 0.89 6.23 -4.64
N ALA A 110 0.47 7.06 -5.60
CA ALA A 110 0.68 6.78 -7.03
C ALA A 110 2.17 6.66 -7.37
N LEU A 111 3.01 7.54 -6.83
CA LEU A 111 4.46 7.46 -7.00
C LEU A 111 5.02 6.15 -6.41
N ALA A 112 4.60 5.78 -5.20
CA ALA A 112 5.01 4.53 -4.56
C ALA A 112 4.60 3.30 -5.39
N ILE A 113 3.39 3.28 -5.95
CA ILE A 113 2.90 2.22 -6.84
C ILE A 113 3.82 2.08 -8.06
N VAL A 114 4.19 3.19 -8.71
CA VAL A 114 5.08 3.17 -9.88
C VAL A 114 6.46 2.63 -9.50
N LEU A 115 7.04 3.10 -8.40
CA LEU A 115 8.36 2.66 -7.93
C LEU A 115 8.36 1.17 -7.54
N LEU A 116 7.33 0.71 -6.81
CA LEU A 116 7.20 -0.69 -6.42
C LEU A 116 6.93 -1.59 -7.64
N ALA A 117 6.14 -1.14 -8.61
CA ALA A 117 5.93 -1.86 -9.86
C ALA A 117 7.23 -2.00 -10.65
N TRP A 118 7.99 -0.94 -10.80
CA TRP A 118 9.31 -0.97 -11.44
C TRP A 118 10.26 -1.92 -10.70
N LEU A 119 10.31 -1.84 -9.36
CA LEU A 119 11.18 -2.66 -8.53
C LEU A 119 10.84 -4.16 -8.67
N CYS A 120 9.57 -4.55 -8.51
CA CYS A 120 9.20 -5.96 -8.58
C CYS A 120 9.35 -6.52 -10.01
N MET A 121 9.06 -5.73 -11.05
CA MET A 121 9.30 -6.14 -12.43
C MET A 121 10.79 -6.36 -12.70
N SER A 122 11.66 -5.48 -12.23
CA SER A 122 13.11 -5.59 -12.41
C SER A 122 13.75 -6.72 -11.59
N GLN A 123 13.20 -7.03 -10.41
CA GLN A 123 13.83 -8.00 -9.48
C GLN A 123 13.29 -9.43 -9.63
N ILE A 124 12.00 -9.60 -9.86
CA ILE A 124 11.32 -10.89 -9.86
C ILE A 124 10.37 -11.09 -11.07
N GLY A 125 10.30 -10.11 -11.98
CA GLY A 125 9.50 -10.20 -13.21
C GLY A 125 8.00 -10.09 -13.01
N GLY A 126 7.52 -9.67 -11.84
CA GLY A 126 6.08 -9.57 -11.56
C GLY A 126 5.77 -9.37 -10.10
N GLN A 127 4.50 -9.55 -9.71
CA GLN A 127 4.03 -9.41 -8.34
C GLN A 127 3.74 -10.79 -7.69
N THR A 128 3.81 -10.82 -6.36
CA THR A 128 3.40 -11.94 -5.50
C THR A 128 2.47 -11.41 -4.41
N GLY A 129 1.88 -12.29 -3.60
CA GLY A 129 1.10 -11.88 -2.43
C GLY A 129 1.89 -10.97 -1.49
N ASP A 130 3.17 -11.26 -1.27
CA ASP A 130 4.06 -10.45 -0.41
C ASP A 130 4.29 -9.05 -0.98
N VAL A 131 4.43 -8.92 -2.31
CA VAL A 131 4.54 -7.61 -2.99
C VAL A 131 3.24 -6.83 -2.83
N LEU A 132 2.08 -7.48 -2.96
CA LEU A 132 0.79 -6.82 -2.72
C LEU A 132 0.66 -6.33 -1.28
N GLY A 133 1.06 -7.15 -0.30
CA GLY A 133 1.12 -6.73 1.09
C GLY A 133 2.08 -5.55 1.30
N ALA A 134 3.24 -5.54 0.66
CA ALA A 134 4.18 -4.42 0.73
C ALA A 134 3.60 -3.13 0.12
N VAL A 135 2.88 -3.23 -1.00
CA VAL A 135 2.18 -2.08 -1.62
C VAL A 135 1.14 -1.49 -0.66
N GLU A 136 0.34 -2.35 -0.04
CA GLU A 136 -0.66 -1.94 0.96
C GLU A 136 -0.01 -1.26 2.14
N GLN A 137 1.02 -1.88 2.74
CA GLN A 137 1.72 -1.37 3.91
C GLN A 137 2.43 -0.02 3.66
N VAL A 138 3.09 0.14 2.51
CA VAL A 138 3.74 1.41 2.12
C VAL A 138 2.69 2.49 1.89
N SER A 139 1.60 2.17 1.20
CA SER A 139 0.51 3.12 0.94
C SER A 139 -0.14 3.60 2.24
N GLU A 140 -0.41 2.69 3.17
CA GLU A 140 -0.98 3.01 4.49
C GLU A 140 -0.08 3.96 5.29
N VAL A 141 1.23 3.66 5.37
CA VAL A 141 2.19 4.51 6.07
C VAL A 141 2.25 5.90 5.44
N LEU A 142 2.30 6.01 4.11
CA LEU A 142 2.32 7.30 3.41
C LEU A 142 1.07 8.13 3.71
N ILE A 143 -0.11 7.52 3.68
CA ILE A 143 -1.37 8.22 3.97
C ILE A 143 -1.40 8.70 5.42
N LEU A 144 -0.96 7.88 6.38
CA LEU A 144 -0.88 8.27 7.79
C LEU A 144 0.11 9.41 8.01
N LEU A 145 1.27 9.41 7.35
CA LEU A 145 2.23 10.48 7.43
C LEU A 145 1.69 11.79 6.83
N VAL A 146 0.94 11.71 5.73
CA VAL A 146 0.25 12.89 5.18
C VAL A 146 -0.82 13.38 6.16
N ALA A 147 -1.63 12.49 6.74
CA ALA A 147 -2.63 12.85 7.73
C ALA A 147 -1.99 13.57 8.93
N ALA A 148 -0.90 13.04 9.47
CA ALA A 148 -0.14 13.61 10.59
C ALA A 148 0.47 14.99 10.30
N ALA A 149 0.80 15.25 9.02
CA ALA A 149 1.38 16.54 8.62
C ALA A 149 0.32 17.58 8.20
N TRP A 150 -0.91 17.13 7.92
CA TRP A 150 -1.95 17.96 7.30
C TRP A 150 -3.08 18.33 8.27
N LEU A 151 -3.43 17.42 9.18
CA LEU A 151 -4.50 17.61 10.18
C LEU A 151 -3.96 18.19 11.48
#